data_7b3d649087afd6e6fd16335e25549b87
#
_entry.id   7b3d649087afd6e6fd16335e25549b87
#
_cell.length_a   1.000
_cell.length_b   1.000
_cell.length_c   1.000
_cell.angle_alpha   90.00
_cell.angle_beta   90.00
_cell.angle_gamma   90.00
#
_symmetry.space_group_name_H-M   'P 1'
#
loop_
_entity.id
_entity.type
_entity.pdbx_description
1 polymer ?
#
loop_
_entity_poly.entity_id
_entity_poly.type
_entity_poly.pdbx_seq_one_letter_code
_entity_poly.pdbx_strand_id
1 'polypeptide(L)'
;WERFIPDLPRGEIYKYHVVSRHNGYSVDKADPYGFQHEVPPHTGSVVWDLNYAWGDEEWLAKRAQRNALSAPISVYELHLPSWRRVNGRSLTYREMAPLLAAHVRELGFTHVELMPVMEHPFLGSWGYQVTGYFAPTSRMGTAQDFMFLVDYLHKHDIGVILDWVP
;
A
#
# COMPACT_ATOMS: atom_id res chain seq x y z
N TRP A 1 16.51 -9.01 16.42
CA TRP A 1 17.08 -10.24 15.85
C TRP A 1 17.34 -9.99 14.38
N GLU A 2 18.49 -10.42 13.88
CA GLU A 2 18.90 -10.28 12.49
C GLU A 2 19.57 -11.57 12.03
N ARG A 3 19.27 -12.02 10.81
CA ARG A 3 19.93 -13.18 10.21
C ARG A 3 20.03 -12.97 8.69
N PHE A 4 21.19 -13.20 8.16
CA PHE A 4 21.42 -13.27 6.71
C PHE A 4 21.23 -14.71 6.22
N ILE A 5 20.43 -14.88 5.17
CA ILE A 5 20.22 -16.14 4.45
C ILE A 5 20.70 -15.92 3.01
N PRO A 6 21.80 -16.56 2.59
CA PRO A 6 22.29 -16.39 1.22
C PRO A 6 21.33 -17.02 0.20
N ASP A 7 21.37 -16.49 -1.01
CA ASP A 7 20.67 -17.03 -2.20
C ASP A 7 19.16 -17.22 -2.04
N LEU A 8 18.53 -16.41 -1.18
CA LEU A 8 17.09 -16.44 -0.99
C LEU A 8 16.42 -15.67 -2.14
N PRO A 9 15.69 -16.34 -3.06
CA PRO A 9 15.13 -15.68 -4.23
C PRO A 9 13.93 -14.81 -3.85
N ARG A 10 13.68 -13.79 -4.67
CA ARG A 10 12.45 -13.00 -4.62
C ARG A 10 11.25 -13.90 -4.91
N GLY A 11 10.20 -13.76 -4.12
CA GLY A 11 8.96 -14.53 -4.25
C GLY A 11 8.85 -15.71 -3.28
N GLU A 12 9.94 -16.05 -2.56
CA GLU A 12 9.86 -17.09 -1.52
C GLU A 12 8.94 -16.65 -0.38
N ILE A 13 8.14 -17.61 0.11
CA ILE A 13 7.20 -17.40 1.20
C ILE A 13 7.84 -17.85 2.50
N TYR A 14 7.73 -17.03 3.53
CA TYR A 14 8.30 -17.36 4.84
C TYR A 14 7.43 -16.87 6.00
N LYS A 15 7.70 -17.44 7.18
CA LYS A 15 7.20 -16.99 8.48
C LYS A 15 8.28 -17.13 9.53
N TYR A 16 8.15 -16.38 10.61
CA TYR A 16 8.97 -16.57 11.80
C TYR A 16 8.29 -17.54 12.74
N HIS A 17 8.97 -18.64 13.08
CA HIS A 17 8.55 -19.51 14.17
C HIS A 17 9.00 -18.93 15.50
N VAL A 18 8.06 -18.41 16.27
CA VAL A 18 8.31 -17.75 17.56
C VAL A 18 7.99 -18.69 18.71
N VAL A 19 8.97 -18.93 19.58
CA VAL A 19 8.81 -19.75 20.79
C VAL A 19 8.93 -18.85 22.02
N SER A 20 7.88 -18.83 22.84
CA SER A 20 7.88 -18.08 24.10
C SER A 20 8.76 -18.77 25.15
N ARG A 21 9.58 -17.98 25.84
CA ARG A 21 10.39 -18.48 26.97
C ARG A 21 9.57 -18.76 28.24
N HIS A 22 8.36 -18.22 28.37
CA HIS A 22 7.57 -18.32 29.59
C HIS A 22 6.83 -19.64 29.73
N ASN A 23 6.27 -20.19 28.66
CA ASN A 23 5.36 -21.33 28.74
C ASN A 23 5.51 -22.32 27.57
N GLY A 24 6.56 -22.16 26.75
CA GLY A 24 6.76 -22.99 25.57
C GLY A 24 5.73 -22.77 24.45
N TYR A 25 4.84 -21.78 24.57
CA TYR A 25 3.91 -21.44 23.49
C TYR A 25 4.67 -21.10 22.21
N SER A 26 4.30 -21.74 21.12
CA SER A 26 4.91 -21.48 19.82
C SER A 26 3.86 -21.10 18.78
N VAL A 27 4.25 -20.25 17.85
CA VAL A 27 3.36 -19.75 16.80
C VAL A 27 4.16 -19.25 15.60
N ASP A 28 3.63 -19.47 14.40
CA ASP A 28 4.18 -18.90 13.16
C ASP A 28 3.59 -17.50 12.93
N LYS A 29 4.45 -16.51 12.78
CA LYS A 29 4.11 -15.11 12.57
C LYS A 29 4.66 -14.61 11.24
N ALA A 30 3.87 -13.77 10.58
CA ALA A 30 4.36 -12.97 9.47
C ALA A 30 5.45 -11.99 9.93
N ASP A 31 6.29 -11.58 9.01
CA ASP A 31 7.31 -10.56 9.24
C ASP A 31 6.63 -9.18 9.37
N PRO A 32 6.77 -8.49 10.51
CA PRO A 32 6.19 -7.16 10.70
C PRO A 32 6.84 -6.08 9.80
N TYR A 33 8.02 -6.36 9.26
CA TYR A 33 8.74 -5.48 8.33
C TYR A 33 8.69 -5.95 6.88
N GLY A 34 7.88 -6.98 6.57
CA GLY A 34 7.70 -7.47 5.21
C GLY A 34 7.09 -6.41 4.30
N PHE A 35 7.59 -6.32 3.06
CA PHE A 35 7.09 -5.38 2.04
C PHE A 35 6.02 -5.98 1.14
N GLN A 36 5.85 -7.30 1.21
CA GLN A 36 4.85 -8.04 0.46
C GLN A 36 4.37 -9.24 1.29
N HIS A 37 3.09 -9.54 1.20
CA HIS A 37 2.48 -10.68 1.85
C HIS A 37 1.68 -11.52 0.84
N GLU A 38 1.40 -12.78 1.19
CA GLU A 38 0.44 -13.58 0.46
C GLU A 38 -0.95 -12.94 0.47
N VAL A 39 -1.73 -13.21 -0.58
CA VAL A 39 -3.13 -12.76 -0.61
C VAL A 39 -3.93 -13.53 0.44
N PRO A 40 -4.66 -12.85 1.35
CA PRO A 40 -5.52 -13.52 2.30
C PRO A 40 -6.52 -14.49 1.65
N PRO A 41 -6.81 -15.65 2.26
CA PRO A 41 -6.59 -15.98 3.68
C PRO A 41 -5.18 -16.50 4.04
N HIS A 42 -4.28 -16.62 3.09
CA HIS A 42 -2.89 -16.95 3.39
C HIS A 42 -2.22 -15.83 4.21
N THR A 43 -1.21 -16.18 5.00
CA THR A 43 -0.63 -15.26 6.00
C THR A 43 0.89 -15.23 6.01
N GLY A 44 1.54 -15.75 4.97
CA GLY A 44 2.98 -15.69 4.82
C GLY A 44 3.46 -14.32 4.38
N SER A 45 4.67 -13.96 4.78
CA SER A 45 5.42 -12.87 4.17
C SER A 45 6.13 -13.37 2.92
N VAL A 46 6.36 -12.49 1.97
CA VAL A 46 7.03 -12.82 0.71
C VAL A 46 8.33 -12.03 0.64
N VAL A 47 9.42 -12.71 0.30
CA VAL A 47 10.71 -12.05 0.04
C VAL A 47 10.56 -11.11 -1.13
N TRP A 48 10.70 -9.81 -0.89
CA TRP A 48 10.39 -8.78 -1.87
C TRP A 48 11.37 -7.63 -1.84
N ASP A 49 11.58 -6.96 -2.97
CA ASP A 49 12.33 -5.72 -3.07
C ASP A 49 11.41 -4.54 -3.39
N LEU A 50 11.92 -3.32 -3.19
CA LEU A 50 11.18 -2.08 -3.46
C LEU A 50 11.78 -1.31 -4.65
N ASN A 51 12.48 -1.99 -5.56
CA ASN A 51 13.03 -1.34 -6.75
C ASN A 51 11.90 -0.84 -7.65
N TYR A 52 11.87 0.47 -7.86
CA TYR A 52 10.90 1.15 -8.71
C TYR A 52 11.54 2.41 -9.31
N ALA A 53 11.33 2.62 -10.59
CA ALA A 53 11.78 3.84 -11.27
C ALA A 53 10.67 4.90 -11.18
N TRP A 54 10.79 5.80 -10.21
CA TRP A 54 9.89 6.93 -10.04
C TRP A 54 10.01 7.90 -11.21
N GLY A 55 8.92 8.51 -11.60
CA GLY A 55 8.87 9.50 -12.67
C GLY A 55 8.11 10.76 -12.25
N ASP A 56 8.11 11.06 -10.96
CA ASP A 56 7.38 12.16 -10.33
C ASP A 56 8.29 13.33 -9.89
N GLU A 57 9.49 13.47 -10.46
CA GLU A 57 10.46 14.51 -10.12
C GLU A 57 9.87 15.92 -10.24
N GLU A 58 9.02 16.14 -11.24
CA GLU A 58 8.35 17.44 -11.43
C GLU A 58 7.37 17.76 -10.30
N TRP A 59 6.63 16.76 -9.84
CA TRP A 59 5.76 16.87 -8.66
C TRP A 59 6.58 17.19 -7.41
N LEU A 60 7.65 16.45 -7.16
CA LEU A 60 8.52 16.65 -5.98
C LEU A 60 9.13 18.05 -5.97
N ALA A 61 9.52 18.57 -7.12
CA ALA A 61 10.06 19.93 -7.24
C ALA A 61 9.04 21.02 -6.88
N LYS A 62 7.75 20.78 -7.17
CA LYS A 62 6.65 21.74 -6.92
C LYS A 62 5.92 21.50 -5.59
N ARG A 63 6.14 20.36 -4.93
CA ARG A 63 5.37 19.92 -3.77
C ARG A 63 5.33 20.95 -2.63
N ALA A 64 6.44 21.54 -2.30
CA ALA A 64 6.51 22.53 -1.21
C ALA A 64 5.61 23.75 -1.45
N GLN A 65 5.52 24.21 -2.70
CA GLN A 65 4.65 25.33 -3.09
C GLN A 65 3.19 24.92 -3.12
N ARG A 66 2.88 23.74 -3.65
CA ARG A 66 1.51 23.22 -3.74
C ARG A 66 0.89 22.93 -2.37
N ASN A 67 1.72 22.48 -1.42
CA ASN A 67 1.31 22.14 -0.05
C ASN A 67 1.60 23.28 0.94
N ALA A 68 1.84 24.51 0.46
CA ALA A 68 2.00 25.66 1.34
C ALA A 68 0.70 25.91 2.13
N LEU A 69 0.82 26.36 3.39
CA LEU A 69 -0.33 26.64 4.25
C LEU A 69 -1.34 27.65 3.65
N SER A 70 -0.89 28.50 2.72
CA SER A 70 -1.72 29.46 2.00
C SER A 70 -2.32 28.91 0.69
N ALA A 71 -1.92 27.70 0.27
CA ALA A 71 -2.45 27.08 -0.95
C ALA A 71 -3.83 26.47 -0.68
N PRO A 72 -4.76 26.54 -1.64
CA PRO A 72 -6.03 25.85 -1.50
C PRO A 72 -5.81 24.34 -1.52
N ILE A 73 -6.50 23.64 -0.63
CA ILE A 73 -6.50 22.18 -0.53
C ILE A 73 -7.92 21.65 -0.51
N SER A 74 -8.18 20.61 -1.30
CA SER A 74 -9.39 19.79 -1.19
C SER A 74 -8.99 18.32 -1.31
N VAL A 75 -9.54 17.48 -0.44
CA VAL A 75 -9.15 16.08 -0.30
C VAL A 75 -10.32 15.18 -0.65
N TYR A 76 -10.08 14.20 -1.49
CA TYR A 76 -11.02 13.13 -1.81
C TYR A 76 -10.59 11.86 -1.07
N GLU A 77 -11.32 11.52 0.00
CA GLU A 77 -11.09 10.29 0.76
C GLU A 77 -11.74 9.10 0.07
N LEU A 78 -11.04 7.96 0.00
CA LEU A 78 -11.59 6.74 -0.60
C LEU A 78 -11.02 5.47 0.00
N HIS A 79 -11.87 4.44 0.04
CA HIS A 79 -11.48 3.05 0.30
C HIS A 79 -11.23 2.34 -1.03
N LEU A 80 -9.95 2.10 -1.37
CA LEU A 80 -9.54 1.56 -2.67
C LEU A 80 -10.29 0.30 -3.09
N PRO A 81 -10.42 -0.75 -2.23
CA PRO A 81 -11.05 -2.00 -2.66
C PRO A 81 -12.54 -1.90 -3.04
N SER A 82 -13.25 -0.88 -2.53
CA SER A 82 -14.69 -0.70 -2.80
C SER A 82 -15.03 0.49 -3.67
N TRP A 83 -14.07 1.34 -4.02
CA TRP A 83 -14.30 2.56 -4.77
C TRP A 83 -14.95 2.30 -6.14
N ARG A 84 -14.40 1.36 -6.91
CA ARG A 84 -15.00 0.88 -8.16
C ARG A 84 -14.81 -0.63 -8.31
N ARG A 85 -15.80 -1.27 -8.95
CA ARG A 85 -15.75 -2.68 -9.28
C ARG A 85 -16.02 -2.89 -10.76
N VAL A 86 -15.33 -3.87 -11.34
CA VAL A 86 -15.55 -4.35 -12.71
C VAL A 86 -15.87 -5.83 -12.64
N ASN A 87 -17.02 -6.23 -13.14
CA ASN A 87 -17.50 -7.62 -13.09
C ASN A 87 -17.47 -8.23 -11.67
N GLY A 88 -17.84 -7.42 -10.66
CA GLY A 88 -17.89 -7.83 -9.26
C GLY A 88 -16.55 -7.87 -8.50
N ARG A 89 -15.40 -7.73 -9.17
CA ARG A 89 -14.06 -7.64 -8.53
C ARG A 89 -13.63 -6.21 -8.31
N SER A 90 -12.80 -5.99 -7.30
CA SER A 90 -12.07 -4.74 -7.11
C SER A 90 -11.05 -4.54 -8.26
N LEU A 91 -10.73 -3.30 -8.53
CA LEU A 91 -9.65 -2.93 -9.46
C LEU A 91 -8.29 -3.18 -8.81
N THR A 92 -7.30 -3.52 -9.63
CA THR A 92 -5.89 -3.47 -9.21
C THR A 92 -5.40 -2.04 -9.08
N TYR A 93 -4.27 -1.82 -8.39
CA TYR A 93 -3.64 -0.50 -8.29
C TYR A 93 -3.41 0.14 -9.67
N ARG A 94 -2.92 -0.66 -10.64
CA ARG A 94 -2.66 -0.18 -12.00
C ARG A 94 -3.92 0.18 -12.79
N GLU A 95 -4.97 -0.64 -12.67
CA GLU A 95 -6.26 -0.36 -13.33
C GLU A 95 -6.93 0.88 -12.73
N MET A 96 -6.73 1.10 -11.44
CA MET A 96 -7.34 2.22 -10.72
C MET A 96 -6.67 3.56 -11.04
N ALA A 97 -5.37 3.59 -11.23
CA ALA A 97 -4.60 4.83 -11.35
C ALA A 97 -5.17 5.81 -12.39
N PRO A 98 -5.41 5.44 -13.66
CA PRO A 98 -5.96 6.36 -14.65
C PRO A 98 -7.41 6.78 -14.35
N LEU A 99 -8.21 5.88 -13.80
CA LEU A 99 -9.61 6.14 -13.50
C LEU A 99 -9.75 7.10 -12.32
N LEU A 100 -8.93 6.92 -11.29
CA LEU A 100 -8.92 7.79 -10.11
C LEU A 100 -8.39 9.17 -10.45
N ALA A 101 -7.29 9.26 -11.20
CA ALA A 101 -6.74 10.54 -11.63
C ALA A 101 -7.76 11.35 -12.46
N ALA A 102 -8.45 10.72 -13.40
CA ALA A 102 -9.48 11.37 -14.20
C ALA A 102 -10.64 11.88 -13.33
N HIS A 103 -11.14 11.04 -12.41
CA HIS A 103 -12.26 11.37 -11.53
C HIS A 103 -11.94 12.54 -10.59
N VAL A 104 -10.78 12.48 -9.94
CA VAL A 104 -10.33 13.50 -8.98
C VAL A 104 -10.13 14.85 -9.66
N ARG A 105 -9.55 14.85 -10.87
CA ARG A 105 -9.37 16.08 -11.67
C ARG A 105 -10.68 16.67 -12.17
N GLU A 106 -11.59 15.84 -12.62
CA GLU A 106 -12.94 16.28 -13.07
C GLU A 106 -13.70 16.99 -11.95
N LEU A 107 -13.56 16.48 -10.71
CA LEU A 107 -14.20 17.05 -9.52
C LEU A 107 -13.43 18.23 -8.89
N GLY A 108 -12.20 18.51 -9.36
CA GLY A 108 -11.37 19.60 -8.88
C GLY A 108 -10.71 19.38 -7.52
N PHE A 109 -10.54 18.13 -7.07
CA PHE A 109 -9.77 17.82 -5.87
C PHE A 109 -8.27 17.93 -6.13
N THR A 110 -7.53 18.37 -5.11
CA THR A 110 -6.06 18.51 -5.17
C THR A 110 -5.33 17.29 -4.63
N HIS A 111 -5.95 16.54 -3.74
CA HIS A 111 -5.37 15.38 -3.06
C HIS A 111 -6.37 14.23 -3.02
N VAL A 112 -5.84 13.03 -2.92
CA VAL A 112 -6.57 11.84 -2.46
C VAL A 112 -6.06 11.43 -1.09
N GLU A 113 -6.96 11.02 -0.22
CA GLU A 113 -6.66 10.34 1.03
C GLU A 113 -7.09 8.89 0.90
N LEU A 114 -6.10 8.00 1.01
CA LEU A 114 -6.35 6.58 0.92
C LEU A 114 -6.60 6.04 2.33
N MET A 115 -7.83 5.59 2.60
CA MET A 115 -8.12 4.79 3.80
C MET A 115 -7.10 3.65 3.89
N PRO A 116 -6.84 3.07 5.09
CA PRO A 116 -5.64 2.25 5.30
C PRO A 116 -5.36 1.23 4.21
N VAL A 117 -4.22 1.38 3.55
CA VAL A 117 -3.75 0.50 2.46
C VAL A 117 -2.83 -0.61 2.93
N MET A 118 -2.43 -0.58 4.20
CA MET A 118 -1.56 -1.57 4.81
C MET A 118 -2.19 -2.97 4.76
N GLU A 119 -1.35 -4.01 4.72
CA GLU A 119 -1.87 -5.38 4.66
C GLU A 119 -2.69 -5.74 5.90
N HIS A 120 -3.84 -6.35 5.67
CA HIS A 120 -4.82 -6.71 6.70
C HIS A 120 -5.57 -7.99 6.32
N PRO A 121 -5.94 -8.87 7.27
CA PRO A 121 -6.55 -10.16 6.96
C PRO A 121 -8.03 -10.04 6.57
N PHE A 122 -8.75 -9.09 7.17
CA PHE A 122 -10.19 -8.94 7.06
C PHE A 122 -10.59 -7.69 6.26
N LEU A 123 -11.10 -7.89 5.06
CA LEU A 123 -11.49 -6.79 4.16
C LEU A 123 -12.57 -5.87 4.77
N GLY A 124 -13.48 -6.43 5.59
CA GLY A 124 -14.54 -5.67 6.28
C GLY A 124 -14.02 -4.70 7.34
N SER A 125 -12.73 -4.78 7.73
CA SER A 125 -12.09 -3.78 8.60
C SER A 125 -11.72 -2.50 7.89
N TRP A 126 -11.82 -2.45 6.55
CA TRP A 126 -11.39 -1.35 5.69
C TRP A 126 -9.91 -0.98 5.86
N GLY A 127 -9.10 -1.96 6.28
CA GLY A 127 -7.68 -1.79 6.54
C GLY A 127 -7.31 -1.36 7.96
N TYR A 128 -8.28 -1.14 8.85
CA TYR A 128 -8.01 -0.72 10.24
C TYR A 128 -7.55 -1.85 11.17
N GLN A 129 -7.52 -3.11 10.72
CA GLN A 129 -6.96 -4.26 11.47
C GLN A 129 -5.65 -4.72 10.81
N VAL A 130 -4.61 -3.92 10.94
CA VAL A 130 -3.33 -4.08 10.26
C VAL A 130 -2.57 -5.30 10.74
N THR A 131 -1.96 -6.05 9.81
CA THR A 131 -1.02 -7.14 10.08
C THR A 131 0.34 -6.93 9.43
N GLY A 132 0.46 -6.07 8.43
CA GLY A 132 1.71 -5.74 7.74
C GLY A 132 1.85 -4.24 7.52
N TYR A 133 2.49 -3.54 8.45
CA TYR A 133 2.57 -2.08 8.46
C TYR A 133 3.31 -1.47 7.27
N PHE A 134 4.25 -2.20 6.67
CA PHE A 134 5.13 -1.71 5.61
C PHE A 134 4.81 -2.30 4.23
N ALA A 135 3.73 -3.08 4.13
CA ALA A 135 3.27 -3.68 2.88
C ALA A 135 1.91 -3.10 2.50
N PRO A 136 1.70 -2.66 1.25
CA PRO A 136 0.36 -2.40 0.75
C PRO A 136 -0.39 -3.72 0.58
N THR A 137 -1.73 -3.70 0.69
CA THR A 137 -2.53 -4.93 0.57
C THR A 137 -2.29 -5.64 -0.75
N SER A 138 -1.91 -6.90 -0.66
CA SER A 138 -1.60 -7.79 -1.80
C SER A 138 -2.81 -8.11 -2.67
N ARG A 139 -4.04 -7.84 -2.20
CA ARG A 139 -5.29 -8.06 -2.94
C ARG A 139 -5.39 -7.26 -4.22
N MET A 140 -4.70 -6.13 -4.30
CA MET A 140 -4.79 -5.22 -5.44
C MET A 140 -3.52 -5.20 -6.30
N GLY A 141 -2.50 -5.97 -5.93
CA GLY A 141 -1.23 -6.04 -6.65
C GLY A 141 -0.01 -6.05 -5.75
N THR A 142 1.14 -5.77 -6.33
CA THR A 142 2.43 -5.74 -5.65
C THR A 142 2.73 -4.36 -5.06
N ALA A 143 3.81 -4.28 -4.25
CA ALA A 143 4.33 -3.00 -3.76
C ALA A 143 4.64 -2.03 -4.91
N GLN A 144 5.23 -2.53 -6.03
CA GLN A 144 5.49 -1.72 -7.22
C GLN A 144 4.22 -1.24 -7.93
N ASP A 145 3.14 -2.02 -7.88
CA ASP A 145 1.85 -1.58 -8.44
C ASP A 145 1.24 -0.45 -7.61
N PHE A 146 1.42 -0.49 -6.30
CA PHE A 146 1.04 0.63 -5.43
C PHE A 146 1.92 1.87 -5.68
N MET A 147 3.24 1.70 -5.82
CA MET A 147 4.14 2.79 -6.21
C MET A 147 3.73 3.40 -7.55
N PHE A 148 3.32 2.57 -8.52
CA PHE A 148 2.80 3.05 -9.80
C PHE A 148 1.54 3.92 -9.62
N LEU A 149 0.60 3.53 -8.74
CA LEU A 149 -0.59 4.33 -8.44
C LEU A 149 -0.20 5.73 -7.93
N VAL A 150 0.73 5.79 -6.96
CA VAL A 150 1.20 7.06 -6.39
C VAL A 150 1.92 7.90 -7.43
N ASP A 151 2.86 7.31 -8.16
CA ASP A 151 3.61 7.97 -9.25
C ASP A 151 2.69 8.53 -10.32
N TYR A 152 1.67 7.76 -10.70
CA TYR A 152 0.68 8.18 -11.70
C TYR A 152 -0.16 9.37 -11.20
N LEU A 153 -0.60 9.36 -9.95
CA LEU A 153 -1.34 10.48 -9.35
C LEU A 153 -0.47 11.74 -9.27
N HIS A 154 0.78 11.63 -8.84
CA HIS A 154 1.74 12.73 -8.81
C HIS A 154 1.96 13.35 -10.20
N LYS A 155 2.13 12.53 -11.25
CA LYS A 155 2.24 12.99 -12.64
C LYS A 155 0.98 13.72 -13.16
N HIS A 156 -0.15 13.56 -12.48
CA HIS A 156 -1.38 14.25 -12.78
C HIS A 156 -1.67 15.40 -11.80
N ASP A 157 -0.66 15.83 -11.06
CA ASP A 157 -0.74 16.93 -10.09
C ASP A 157 -1.67 16.66 -8.89
N ILE A 158 -1.84 15.39 -8.51
CA ILE A 158 -2.67 14.96 -7.38
C ILE A 158 -1.76 14.46 -6.26
N GLY A 159 -1.87 15.09 -5.08
CA GLY A 159 -1.17 14.63 -3.87
C GLY A 159 -1.83 13.38 -3.29
N VAL A 160 -1.02 12.57 -2.58
CA VAL A 160 -1.51 11.35 -1.93
C VAL A 160 -1.26 11.44 -0.43
N ILE A 161 -2.30 11.22 0.34
CA ILE A 161 -2.29 11.10 1.80
C ILE A 161 -2.62 9.65 2.14
N LEU A 162 -1.89 9.07 3.06
CA LEU A 162 -2.16 7.73 3.57
C LEU A 162 -2.73 7.84 4.99
N ASP A 163 -3.89 7.21 5.20
CA ASP A 163 -4.39 6.98 6.56
C ASP A 163 -3.55 5.88 7.20
N TRP A 164 -2.68 6.29 8.14
CA TRP A 164 -1.73 5.42 8.82
C TRP A 164 -2.26 5.07 10.22
N VAL A 165 -2.58 3.79 10.43
CA VAL A 165 -3.08 3.27 11.70
C VAL A 165 -2.08 2.26 12.27
N PRO A 166 -1.16 2.69 13.16
CA PRO A 166 -0.15 1.82 13.77
C PRO A 166 -0.73 0.91 14.88
#